data_548932078568026ac119438a878744f4
#
_entry.id   548932078568026ac119438a878744f4
#
_cell.length_a   1.000
_cell.length_b   1.000
_cell.length_c   1.000
_cell.angle_alpha   90.00
_cell.angle_beta   90.00
_cell.angle_gamma   90.00
#
_symmetry.space_group_name_H-M   'P 1'
#
loop_
_entity.id
_entity.type
_entity.pdbx_description
1 polymer ?
#
loop_
_entity_poly.entity_id
_entity_poly.type
_entity_poly.pdbx_seq_one_letter_code
_entity_poly.pdbx_strand_id
1 'polypeptide(L)'
;MRGMRMIYKIAAHSDVGIVKKTNQDSVLVKIAQTNHDKVCLCVVCDGMGGLADGELASATVIREFDQWFINKLPGLLETPEFPMDELRVQWDDLVMRQNKKLAKYASGIGTRMGTTVVAFLVVDDKYYIMNIGDSRAYMVSDAIYQLTKDQTYVQYEMDLGHLTWEQAQTHPQRNVLLQCVGASDEIHPDYFVGDANPDTTFILCSDGFRHVISPDEIYEKFRPELLENEDIMLQNIVSLVELNKSR
;
A
#
# COMPACT_ATOMS: atom_id res chain seq x y z
N MET A 1 -19.70 -11.75 24.58
CA MET A 1 -18.64 -10.88 25.12
C MET A 1 -18.60 -9.66 24.22
N ARG A 2 -18.74 -8.43 24.72
CA ARG A 2 -18.45 -7.24 23.89
C ARG A 2 -16.96 -7.26 23.62
N GLY A 3 -16.55 -7.43 22.37
CA GLY A 3 -15.16 -7.37 21.95
C GLY A 3 -14.52 -6.05 22.39
N MET A 4 -13.23 -6.09 22.61
CA MET A 4 -12.45 -4.90 22.96
C MET A 4 -12.59 -3.91 21.79
N ARG A 5 -13.05 -2.69 22.07
CA ARG A 5 -13.30 -1.67 21.04
C ARG A 5 -11.96 -1.25 20.43
N MET A 6 -11.79 -1.46 19.13
CA MET A 6 -10.58 -1.08 18.42
C MET A 6 -10.44 0.45 18.38
N ILE A 7 -9.26 0.94 18.75
CA ILE A 7 -8.88 2.35 18.64
C ILE A 7 -7.71 2.42 17.67
N TYR A 8 -7.91 3.12 16.55
CA TYR A 8 -6.84 3.35 15.58
C TYR A 8 -6.14 4.67 15.90
N LYS A 9 -4.81 4.63 15.98
CA LYS A 9 -3.92 5.78 15.88
C LYS A 9 -3.32 5.75 14.49
N ILE A 10 -3.39 6.84 13.74
CA ILE A 10 -2.96 6.87 12.35
C ILE A 10 -2.16 8.13 12.08
N ALA A 11 -1.02 7.96 11.43
CA ALA A 11 -0.22 9.04 10.87
C ALA A 11 0.07 8.74 9.41
N ALA A 12 0.07 9.77 8.57
CA ALA A 12 0.42 9.68 7.16
C ALA A 12 1.33 10.85 6.77
N HIS A 13 2.29 10.57 5.90
CA HIS A 13 3.21 11.55 5.36
C HIS A 13 3.52 11.21 3.92
N SER A 14 3.68 12.21 3.09
CA SER A 14 4.11 12.06 1.71
C SER A 14 5.12 13.14 1.38
N ASP A 15 6.21 12.77 0.70
CA ASP A 15 7.32 13.65 0.39
C ASP A 15 7.79 13.42 -1.05
N VAL A 16 8.16 14.49 -1.74
CA VAL A 16 8.63 14.39 -3.14
C VAL A 16 9.99 13.71 -3.27
N GLY A 17 10.73 13.60 -2.18
CA GLY A 17 12.11 13.13 -2.18
C GLY A 17 13.08 14.15 -2.77
N ILE A 18 14.30 13.69 -3.08
CA ILE A 18 15.39 14.55 -3.58
C ILE A 18 15.64 14.42 -5.09
N VAL A 19 15.01 13.45 -5.75
CA VAL A 19 15.26 13.11 -7.16
C VAL A 19 14.15 13.61 -8.07
N LYS A 20 12.89 13.36 -7.70
CA LYS A 20 11.71 13.74 -8.50
C LYS A 20 11.38 15.23 -8.33
N LYS A 21 10.81 15.86 -9.38
CA LYS A 21 10.35 17.26 -9.32
C LYS A 21 8.93 17.38 -8.77
N THR A 22 8.13 16.34 -8.89
CA THR A 22 6.74 16.27 -8.43
C THR A 22 6.53 15.01 -7.63
N ASN A 23 5.69 15.10 -6.60
CA ASN A 23 5.28 13.94 -5.84
C ASN A 23 4.23 13.16 -6.64
N GLN A 24 4.56 11.92 -7.00
CA GLN A 24 3.68 11.05 -7.78
C GLN A 24 2.95 10.04 -6.89
N ASP A 25 3.26 10.01 -5.60
CA ASP A 25 2.59 9.14 -4.64
C ASP A 25 1.25 9.74 -4.22
N SER A 26 0.30 8.88 -3.94
CA SER A 26 -1.00 9.26 -3.38
C SER A 26 -1.35 8.33 -2.23
N VAL A 27 -1.96 8.88 -1.18
CA VAL A 27 -2.37 8.16 0.02
C VAL A 27 -3.83 8.44 0.36
N LEU A 28 -4.53 7.41 0.82
CA LEU A 28 -5.88 7.50 1.36
C LEU A 28 -5.91 6.88 2.75
N VAL A 29 -6.57 7.56 3.67
CA VAL A 29 -6.93 7.02 4.99
C VAL A 29 -8.40 7.31 5.24
N LYS A 30 -9.18 6.28 5.54
CA LYS A 30 -10.60 6.38 5.86
C LYS A 30 -10.90 5.57 7.12
N ILE A 31 -11.68 6.14 8.01
CA ILE A 31 -12.22 5.45 9.18
C ILE A 31 -13.72 5.71 9.22
N ALA A 32 -14.49 4.67 9.49
CA ALA A 32 -15.93 4.78 9.74
C ALA A 32 -16.32 3.98 10.97
N GLN A 33 -17.30 4.49 11.72
CA GLN A 33 -17.98 3.74 12.76
C GLN A 33 -19.13 2.98 12.13
N THR A 34 -19.18 1.67 12.34
CA THR A 34 -20.13 0.76 11.69
C THR A 34 -20.71 -0.24 12.69
N ASN A 35 -21.53 -1.18 12.20
CA ASN A 35 -22.02 -2.33 12.97
C ASN A 35 -20.88 -3.28 13.38
N HIS A 36 -19.78 -3.29 12.59
CA HIS A 36 -18.54 -4.02 12.83
C HIS A 36 -17.51 -3.17 13.61
N ASP A 37 -17.99 -2.34 14.57
CA ASP A 37 -17.17 -1.35 15.27
C ASP A 37 -16.53 -0.35 14.30
N LYS A 38 -15.27 0.01 14.49
CA LYS A 38 -14.54 0.88 13.57
C LYS A 38 -13.90 0.07 12.45
N VAL A 39 -14.14 0.48 11.22
CA VAL A 39 -13.41 -0.03 10.04
C VAL A 39 -12.41 1.01 9.56
N CYS A 40 -11.27 0.55 9.08
CA CYS A 40 -10.20 1.42 8.60
C CYS A 40 -9.73 0.96 7.22
N LEU A 41 -9.67 1.88 6.25
CA LEU A 41 -9.06 1.66 4.95
C LEU A 41 -7.86 2.59 4.80
N CYS A 42 -6.69 2.02 4.50
CA CYS A 42 -5.50 2.74 4.07
C CYS A 42 -5.10 2.27 2.67
N VAL A 43 -4.76 3.20 1.78
CA VAL A 43 -4.27 2.87 0.44
C VAL A 43 -3.07 3.74 0.12
N VAL A 44 -2.01 3.13 -0.39
CA VAL A 44 -0.83 3.81 -0.94
C VAL A 44 -0.70 3.42 -2.40
N CYS A 45 -0.48 4.42 -3.25
CA CYS A 45 -0.28 4.29 -4.68
C CYS A 45 0.99 5.07 -5.06
N ASP A 46 2.00 4.40 -5.60
CA ASP A 46 3.20 5.02 -6.16
C ASP A 46 3.01 5.18 -7.67
N GLY A 47 2.92 6.42 -8.10
CA GLY A 47 2.70 6.76 -9.50
C GLY A 47 3.98 6.76 -10.32
N MET A 48 3.92 6.16 -11.50
CA MET A 48 5.02 6.10 -12.46
C MET A 48 4.61 6.66 -13.81
N GLY A 49 5.51 7.40 -14.44
CA GLY A 49 5.27 8.01 -15.74
C GLY A 49 6.08 9.27 -15.91
N GLY A 50 5.95 9.93 -17.11
CA GLY A 50 6.54 11.22 -17.34
C GLY A 50 5.87 12.33 -16.54
N LEU A 51 6.64 13.31 -16.02
CA LEU A 51 6.21 14.53 -15.30
C LEU A 51 4.90 14.42 -14.45
N ALA A 52 3.73 14.68 -15.03
CA ALA A 52 2.44 14.68 -14.32
C ALA A 52 1.63 13.37 -14.48
N ASP A 53 2.12 12.43 -15.27
CA ASP A 53 1.34 11.23 -15.64
C ASP A 53 1.22 10.26 -14.49
N GLY A 54 2.29 10.08 -13.69
CA GLY A 54 2.29 9.24 -12.50
C GLY A 54 1.36 9.77 -11.41
N GLU A 55 1.36 11.09 -11.17
CA GLU A 55 0.45 11.76 -10.23
C GLU A 55 -1.01 11.54 -10.62
N LEU A 56 -1.33 11.66 -11.92
CA LEU A 56 -2.68 11.41 -12.41
C LEU A 56 -3.11 9.95 -12.21
N ALA A 57 -2.19 9.01 -12.45
CA ALA A 57 -2.46 7.58 -12.30
C ALA A 57 -2.77 7.22 -10.84
N SER A 58 -1.88 7.59 -9.90
CA SER A 58 -2.06 7.31 -8.48
C SER A 58 -3.31 7.99 -7.91
N ALA A 59 -3.53 9.28 -8.20
CA ALA A 59 -4.70 10.02 -7.74
C ALA A 59 -6.01 9.46 -8.30
N THR A 60 -6.00 8.92 -9.53
CA THR A 60 -7.19 8.31 -10.13
C THR A 60 -7.59 7.05 -9.38
N VAL A 61 -6.64 6.18 -9.06
CA VAL A 61 -6.90 4.94 -8.32
C VAL A 61 -7.36 5.24 -6.89
N ILE A 62 -6.70 6.16 -6.20
CA ILE A 62 -7.08 6.58 -4.85
C ILE A 62 -8.53 7.08 -4.79
N ARG A 63 -8.98 7.88 -5.76
CA ARG A 63 -10.37 8.36 -5.81
C ARG A 63 -11.37 7.22 -5.94
N GLU A 64 -11.05 6.18 -6.68
CA GLU A 64 -11.95 5.03 -6.84
C GLU A 64 -12.05 4.22 -5.54
N PHE A 65 -10.94 4.06 -4.78
CA PHE A 65 -10.99 3.46 -3.45
C PHE A 65 -11.79 4.32 -2.46
N ASP A 66 -11.66 5.66 -2.52
CA ASP A 66 -12.47 6.56 -1.73
C ASP A 66 -13.98 6.38 -2.00
N GLN A 67 -14.36 6.32 -3.28
CA GLN A 67 -15.74 6.09 -3.69
C GLN A 67 -16.22 4.68 -3.35
N TRP A 68 -15.36 3.67 -3.47
CA TRP A 68 -15.68 2.31 -3.05
C TRP A 68 -15.97 2.24 -1.55
N PHE A 69 -15.14 2.87 -0.72
CA PHE A 69 -15.33 2.92 0.73
C PHE A 69 -16.68 3.53 1.12
N ILE A 70 -17.08 4.59 0.43
CA ILE A 70 -18.34 5.30 0.72
C ILE A 70 -19.56 4.52 0.21
N ASN A 71 -19.48 3.95 -0.99
CA ASN A 71 -20.66 3.49 -1.72
C ASN A 71 -20.81 1.97 -1.78
N LYS A 72 -19.75 1.19 -1.54
CA LYS A 72 -19.75 -0.26 -1.69
C LYS A 72 -19.46 -1.01 -0.39
N LEU A 73 -18.49 -0.55 0.39
CA LEU A 73 -18.18 -1.18 1.67
C LEU A 73 -19.39 -1.30 2.60
N PRO A 74 -20.30 -0.31 2.74
CA PRO A 74 -21.47 -0.48 3.59
C PRO A 74 -22.29 -1.74 3.31
N GLY A 75 -22.47 -2.10 2.02
CA GLY A 75 -23.17 -3.33 1.64
C GLY A 75 -22.47 -4.62 2.10
N LEU A 76 -21.14 -4.63 2.12
CA LEU A 76 -20.37 -5.77 2.66
C LEU A 76 -20.50 -5.90 4.18
N LEU A 77 -20.71 -4.79 4.87
CA LEU A 77 -20.87 -4.74 6.34
C LEU A 77 -22.29 -5.05 6.83
N GLU A 78 -23.22 -5.34 5.93
CA GLU A 78 -24.57 -5.77 6.30
C GLU A 78 -24.62 -7.26 6.71
N THR A 79 -23.60 -8.04 6.33
CA THR A 79 -23.52 -9.47 6.65
C THR A 79 -22.87 -9.69 8.01
N PRO A 80 -23.30 -10.70 8.81
CA PRO A 80 -22.70 -10.99 10.11
C PRO A 80 -21.24 -11.37 10.07
N GLU A 81 -20.82 -12.05 8.98
CA GLU A 81 -19.43 -12.36 8.67
C GLU A 81 -19.01 -11.54 7.46
N PHE A 82 -17.86 -10.89 7.56
CA PHE A 82 -17.38 -10.05 6.48
C PHE A 82 -17.06 -10.89 5.22
N PRO A 83 -17.68 -10.61 4.05
CA PRO A 83 -17.61 -11.46 2.88
C PRO A 83 -16.33 -11.22 2.08
N MET A 84 -15.25 -11.88 2.44
CA MET A 84 -13.92 -11.71 1.83
C MET A 84 -13.91 -11.95 0.31
N ASP A 85 -14.64 -12.96 -0.17
CA ASP A 85 -14.68 -13.27 -1.61
C ASP A 85 -15.34 -12.13 -2.41
N GLU A 86 -16.41 -11.54 -1.86
CA GLU A 86 -17.06 -10.38 -2.47
C GLU A 86 -16.15 -9.13 -2.44
N LEU A 87 -15.39 -8.93 -1.34
CA LEU A 87 -14.37 -7.89 -1.28
C LEU A 87 -13.37 -8.03 -2.43
N ARG A 88 -12.83 -9.25 -2.64
CA ARG A 88 -11.88 -9.52 -3.73
C ARG A 88 -12.48 -9.22 -5.09
N VAL A 89 -13.70 -9.69 -5.36
CA VAL A 89 -14.39 -9.40 -6.62
C VAL A 89 -14.55 -7.90 -6.85
N GLN A 90 -14.94 -7.15 -5.83
CA GLN A 90 -15.12 -5.70 -5.95
C GLN A 90 -13.80 -4.95 -6.17
N TRP A 91 -12.72 -5.37 -5.50
CA TRP A 91 -11.42 -4.76 -5.66
C TRP A 91 -10.76 -5.13 -7.00
N ASP A 92 -10.89 -6.38 -7.45
CA ASP A 92 -10.47 -6.79 -8.80
C ASP A 92 -11.17 -5.95 -9.87
N ASP A 93 -12.49 -5.83 -9.80
CA ASP A 93 -13.27 -5.00 -10.69
C ASP A 93 -12.82 -3.54 -10.69
N LEU A 94 -12.52 -2.98 -9.52
CA LEU A 94 -12.05 -1.62 -9.36
C LEU A 94 -10.73 -1.42 -10.11
N VAL A 95 -9.70 -2.22 -9.80
CA VAL A 95 -8.38 -2.04 -10.38
C VAL A 95 -8.34 -2.39 -11.86
N MET A 96 -9.09 -3.38 -12.31
CA MET A 96 -9.19 -3.72 -13.74
C MET A 96 -9.85 -2.61 -14.56
N ARG A 97 -10.91 -1.98 -14.03
CA ARG A 97 -11.52 -0.80 -14.69
C ARG A 97 -10.53 0.36 -14.76
N GLN A 98 -9.80 0.63 -13.68
CA GLN A 98 -8.82 1.71 -13.68
C GLN A 98 -7.64 1.41 -14.61
N ASN A 99 -7.17 0.17 -14.68
CA ASN A 99 -6.14 -0.24 -15.62
C ASN A 99 -6.55 0.11 -17.07
N LYS A 100 -7.72 -0.33 -17.49
CA LYS A 100 -8.24 -0.05 -18.84
C LYS A 100 -8.43 1.46 -19.09
N LYS A 101 -8.93 2.21 -18.10
CA LYS A 101 -9.16 3.66 -18.19
C LYS A 101 -7.85 4.42 -18.37
N LEU A 102 -6.85 4.13 -17.54
CA LEU A 102 -5.55 4.78 -17.59
C LEU A 102 -4.78 4.40 -18.86
N ALA A 103 -4.76 3.13 -19.26
CA ALA A 103 -4.13 2.68 -20.50
C ALA A 103 -4.73 3.37 -21.74
N LYS A 104 -6.06 3.47 -21.80
CA LYS A 104 -6.74 4.18 -22.89
C LYS A 104 -6.39 5.66 -22.92
N TYR A 105 -6.36 6.32 -21.76
CA TYR A 105 -5.99 7.74 -21.67
C TYR A 105 -4.54 7.94 -22.11
N ALA A 106 -3.59 7.17 -21.57
CA ALA A 106 -2.18 7.23 -21.91
C ALA A 106 -1.92 7.03 -23.41
N SER A 107 -2.57 6.03 -24.02
CA SER A 107 -2.50 5.79 -25.47
C SER A 107 -3.01 6.98 -26.27
N GLY A 108 -4.07 7.65 -25.80
CA GLY A 108 -4.67 8.82 -26.48
C GLY A 108 -3.75 10.04 -26.54
N ILE A 109 -2.82 10.17 -25.59
CA ILE A 109 -1.86 11.29 -25.52
C ILE A 109 -0.42 10.85 -25.83
N GLY A 110 -0.21 9.61 -26.26
CA GLY A 110 1.10 9.09 -26.68
C GLY A 110 2.11 8.92 -25.55
N THR A 111 1.64 8.62 -24.33
CA THR A 111 2.49 8.41 -23.15
C THR A 111 2.26 7.01 -22.52
N ARG A 112 2.99 6.71 -21.47
CA ARG A 112 2.76 5.58 -20.57
C ARG A 112 2.67 6.11 -19.15
N MET A 113 1.66 5.65 -18.42
CA MET A 113 1.47 5.94 -17.01
C MET A 113 0.93 4.72 -16.28
N GLY A 114 1.28 4.63 -15.03
CA GLY A 114 0.77 3.56 -14.18
C GLY A 114 0.95 3.91 -12.71
N THR A 115 0.47 3.03 -11.87
CA THR A 115 0.66 3.15 -10.42
C THR A 115 0.67 1.78 -9.75
N THR A 116 1.46 1.65 -8.70
CA THR A 116 1.31 0.54 -7.75
C THR A 116 0.04 0.73 -6.93
N VAL A 117 -0.39 -0.31 -6.24
CA VAL A 117 -1.47 -0.24 -5.26
C VAL A 117 -1.15 -1.17 -4.11
N VAL A 118 -1.12 -0.66 -2.90
CA VAL A 118 -1.27 -1.45 -1.69
C VAL A 118 -2.47 -0.93 -0.91
N ALA A 119 -3.55 -1.71 -0.87
CA ALA A 119 -4.77 -1.40 -0.15
C ALA A 119 -4.86 -2.30 1.09
N PHE A 120 -5.15 -1.71 2.23
CA PHE A 120 -5.23 -2.35 3.55
C PHE A 120 -6.55 -1.97 4.21
N LEU A 121 -7.40 -2.95 4.44
CA LEU A 121 -8.70 -2.79 5.11
C LEU A 121 -8.68 -3.56 6.43
N VAL A 122 -9.11 -2.94 7.51
CA VAL A 122 -9.39 -3.63 8.79
C VAL A 122 -10.88 -3.61 9.04
N VAL A 123 -11.42 -4.81 9.26
CA VAL A 123 -12.81 -5.03 9.71
C VAL A 123 -12.76 -6.02 10.86
N ASP A 124 -13.39 -5.67 11.97
CA ASP A 124 -13.33 -6.44 13.21
C ASP A 124 -11.88 -6.68 13.67
N ASP A 125 -11.48 -7.93 13.81
CA ASP A 125 -10.14 -8.37 14.21
C ASP A 125 -9.29 -8.89 13.04
N LYS A 126 -9.71 -8.59 11.78
CA LYS A 126 -9.01 -9.04 10.57
C LYS A 126 -8.52 -7.89 9.74
N TYR A 127 -7.35 -8.09 9.11
CA TYR A 127 -6.91 -7.24 8.01
C TYR A 127 -7.00 -7.98 6.68
N TYR A 128 -7.24 -7.20 5.64
CA TYR A 128 -7.31 -7.63 4.23
C TYR A 128 -6.41 -6.73 3.41
N ILE A 129 -5.48 -7.32 2.67
CA ILE A 129 -4.54 -6.58 1.82
C ILE A 129 -4.73 -7.00 0.38
N MET A 130 -4.74 -6.02 -0.53
CA MET A 130 -4.51 -6.22 -1.96
C MET A 130 -3.21 -5.53 -2.34
N ASN A 131 -2.36 -6.19 -3.12
CA ASN A 131 -1.10 -5.65 -3.60
C ASN A 131 -0.94 -5.79 -5.12
N ILE A 132 -0.53 -4.69 -5.77
CA ILE A 132 -0.11 -4.63 -7.18
C ILE A 132 1.16 -3.77 -7.22
N GLY A 133 2.28 -4.37 -7.66
CA GLY A 133 3.57 -3.69 -7.73
C GLY A 133 4.48 -4.00 -6.55
N ASP A 134 5.30 -3.03 -6.15
CA ASP A 134 6.35 -3.16 -5.13
C ASP A 134 6.22 -2.21 -3.94
N SER A 135 5.11 -1.49 -3.84
CA SER A 135 4.72 -0.86 -2.57
C SER A 135 4.44 -1.94 -1.53
N ARG A 136 4.78 -1.69 -0.28
CA ARG A 136 4.74 -2.74 0.74
C ARG A 136 3.82 -2.43 1.90
N ALA A 137 3.29 -3.49 2.50
CA ALA A 137 2.70 -3.48 3.83
C ALA A 137 3.59 -4.28 4.79
N TYR A 138 3.84 -3.71 5.96
CA TYR A 138 4.53 -4.37 7.06
C TYR A 138 3.63 -4.45 8.28
N MET A 139 3.88 -5.46 9.10
CA MET A 139 3.35 -5.59 10.45
C MET A 139 4.53 -5.53 11.43
N VAL A 140 4.39 -4.71 12.47
CA VAL A 140 5.37 -4.60 13.56
C VAL A 140 4.67 -4.99 14.86
N SER A 141 5.21 -6.01 15.51
CA SER A 141 4.79 -6.51 16.82
C SER A 141 6.03 -6.88 17.65
N ASP A 142 6.30 -8.14 17.89
CA ASP A 142 7.54 -8.68 18.47
C ASP A 142 8.73 -8.61 17.49
N ALA A 143 8.46 -8.53 16.21
CA ALA A 143 9.40 -8.31 15.11
C ALA A 143 8.73 -7.51 13.99
N ILE A 144 9.49 -7.21 12.95
CA ILE A 144 8.94 -6.66 11.70
C ILE A 144 8.71 -7.78 10.69
N TYR A 145 7.49 -7.81 10.12
CA TYR A 145 7.07 -8.78 9.12
C TYR A 145 6.63 -8.05 7.86
N GLN A 146 7.23 -8.34 6.73
CA GLN A 146 6.71 -7.89 5.44
C GLN A 146 5.52 -8.76 5.05
N LEU A 147 4.34 -8.15 4.92
CA LEU A 147 3.09 -8.86 4.62
C LEU A 147 2.85 -9.04 3.11
N THR A 148 3.37 -8.12 2.30
CA THR A 148 3.25 -8.18 0.83
C THR A 148 4.52 -8.73 0.21
N LYS A 149 4.40 -9.21 -1.03
CA LYS A 149 5.54 -9.65 -1.84
C LYS A 149 5.69 -8.70 -3.03
N ASP A 150 6.91 -8.25 -3.30
CA ASP A 150 7.17 -7.36 -4.42
C ASP A 150 6.90 -8.06 -5.75
N GLN A 151 6.19 -7.42 -6.65
CA GLN A 151 5.94 -7.89 -8.00
C GLN A 151 6.95 -7.24 -8.95
N THR A 152 8.25 -7.53 -8.73
CA THR A 152 9.38 -7.04 -9.52
C THR A 152 10.09 -8.17 -10.25
N TYR A 153 10.83 -7.81 -11.31
CA TYR A 153 11.68 -8.76 -12.04
C TYR A 153 12.68 -9.46 -11.11
N VAL A 154 13.34 -8.72 -10.23
CA VAL A 154 14.35 -9.32 -9.34
C VAL A 154 13.73 -10.23 -8.28
N GLN A 155 12.53 -9.92 -7.80
CA GLN A 155 11.82 -10.81 -6.89
C GLN A 155 11.45 -12.12 -7.59
N TYR A 156 10.97 -12.06 -8.83
CA TYR A 156 10.68 -13.24 -9.64
C TYR A 156 11.94 -14.09 -9.87
N GLU A 157 13.08 -13.48 -10.20
CA GLU A 157 14.35 -14.20 -10.39
C GLU A 157 14.87 -14.83 -9.07
N MET A 158 14.63 -14.17 -7.92
CA MET A 158 14.93 -14.76 -6.61
C MET A 158 14.04 -15.97 -6.32
N ASP A 159 12.76 -15.91 -6.65
CA ASP A 159 11.82 -17.03 -6.46
C ASP A 159 12.19 -18.27 -7.29
N LEU A 160 12.78 -18.04 -8.47
CA LEU A 160 13.33 -19.11 -9.31
C LEU A 160 14.71 -19.62 -8.86
N GLY A 161 15.32 -18.98 -7.87
CA GLY A 161 16.67 -19.30 -7.38
C GLY A 161 17.81 -18.83 -8.31
N HIS A 162 17.50 -17.93 -9.26
CA HIS A 162 18.48 -17.37 -10.20
C HIS A 162 19.29 -16.22 -9.60
N LEU A 163 18.72 -15.49 -8.64
CA LEU A 163 19.40 -14.42 -7.92
C LEU A 163 19.36 -14.66 -6.40
N THR A 164 20.45 -14.30 -5.72
CA THR A 164 20.42 -14.14 -4.27
C THR A 164 19.85 -12.76 -3.91
N TRP A 165 19.48 -12.55 -2.64
CA TRP A 165 19.00 -11.26 -2.15
C TRP A 165 20.05 -10.15 -2.39
N GLU A 166 21.33 -10.41 -2.12
CA GLU A 166 22.44 -9.45 -2.32
C GLU A 166 22.59 -9.06 -3.78
N GLN A 167 22.44 -10.02 -4.70
CA GLN A 167 22.51 -9.75 -6.15
C GLN A 167 21.32 -8.91 -6.61
N ALA A 168 20.13 -9.17 -6.07
CA ALA A 168 18.93 -8.42 -6.39
C ALA A 168 19.04 -6.92 -6.01
N GLN A 169 19.68 -6.60 -4.88
CA GLN A 169 19.82 -5.21 -4.42
C GLN A 169 20.62 -4.31 -5.40
N THR A 170 21.56 -4.88 -6.12
CA THR A 170 22.43 -4.16 -7.08
C THR A 170 22.09 -4.41 -8.55
N HIS A 171 21.03 -5.20 -8.79
CA HIS A 171 20.66 -5.60 -10.15
C HIS A 171 20.20 -4.37 -10.97
N PRO A 172 20.62 -4.22 -12.26
CA PRO A 172 20.20 -3.10 -13.10
C PRO A 172 18.68 -2.97 -13.29
N GLN A 173 17.96 -4.08 -13.21
CA GLN A 173 16.51 -4.15 -13.37
C GLN A 173 15.77 -4.26 -12.02
N ARG A 174 16.38 -3.87 -10.90
CA ARG A 174 15.76 -4.02 -9.57
C ARG A 174 14.42 -3.27 -9.42
N ASN A 175 14.23 -2.18 -10.19
CA ASN A 175 13.03 -1.36 -10.17
C ASN A 175 12.04 -1.72 -11.31
N VAL A 176 12.26 -2.82 -12.04
CA VAL A 176 11.36 -3.23 -13.11
C VAL A 176 10.17 -3.98 -12.51
N LEU A 177 9.00 -3.38 -12.57
CA LEU A 177 7.76 -3.98 -12.14
C LEU A 177 7.26 -5.02 -13.14
N LEU A 178 6.72 -6.14 -12.66
CA LEU A 178 6.04 -7.14 -13.48
C LEU A 178 4.64 -6.67 -13.87
N GLN A 179 4.00 -5.91 -13.00
CA GLN A 179 2.68 -5.33 -13.26
C GLN A 179 2.43 -4.05 -12.48
N CYS A 180 1.59 -3.18 -13.05
CA CYS A 180 1.09 -1.96 -12.42
C CYS A 180 -0.24 -1.56 -13.06
N VAL A 181 -1.07 -0.82 -12.35
CA VAL A 181 -2.35 -0.34 -12.85
C VAL A 181 -2.13 0.78 -13.86
N GLY A 182 -2.59 0.62 -15.09
CA GLY A 182 -2.50 1.60 -16.18
C GLY A 182 -1.48 1.29 -17.28
N ALA A 183 -0.49 0.41 -17.01
CA ALA A 183 0.54 0.09 -17.99
C ALA A 183 0.75 -1.41 -18.23
N SER A 184 -0.01 -2.27 -17.56
CA SER A 184 -0.01 -3.72 -17.79
C SER A 184 -1.20 -4.15 -18.64
N ASP A 185 -0.99 -5.13 -19.53
CA ASP A 185 -2.08 -5.70 -20.35
C ASP A 185 -3.09 -6.41 -19.46
N GLU A 186 -2.61 -7.20 -18.51
CA GLU A 186 -3.39 -7.90 -17.50
C GLU A 186 -2.82 -7.58 -16.12
N ILE A 187 -3.69 -7.59 -15.10
CA ILE A 187 -3.31 -7.40 -13.69
C ILE A 187 -3.83 -8.58 -12.88
N HIS A 188 -2.96 -9.11 -12.03
CA HIS A 188 -3.25 -10.18 -11.10
C HIS A 188 -2.89 -9.73 -9.68
N PRO A 189 -3.82 -9.11 -8.95
CA PRO A 189 -3.55 -8.65 -7.59
C PRO A 189 -3.23 -9.82 -6.65
N ASP A 190 -2.25 -9.64 -5.77
CA ASP A 190 -2.04 -10.55 -4.65
C ASP A 190 -2.91 -10.14 -3.46
N TYR A 191 -3.42 -11.15 -2.74
CA TYR A 191 -4.26 -10.95 -1.57
C TYR A 191 -3.67 -11.60 -0.34
N PHE A 192 -3.68 -10.87 0.78
CA PHE A 192 -3.22 -11.36 2.08
C PHE A 192 -4.26 -11.05 3.15
N VAL A 193 -4.44 -11.97 4.08
CA VAL A 193 -5.38 -11.85 5.19
C VAL A 193 -4.72 -12.31 6.46
N GLY A 194 -5.00 -11.66 7.56
CA GLY A 194 -4.49 -12.05 8.87
C GLY A 194 -5.24 -11.36 10.00
N ASP A 195 -4.74 -11.56 11.21
CA ASP A 195 -5.33 -11.01 12.42
C ASP A 195 -4.82 -9.59 12.67
N ALA A 196 -5.74 -8.66 12.91
CA ALA A 196 -5.44 -7.30 13.33
C ALA A 196 -5.50 -7.23 14.87
N ASN A 197 -4.45 -7.73 15.51
CA ASN A 197 -4.39 -7.74 16.97
C ASN A 197 -4.19 -6.32 17.53
N PRO A 198 -4.74 -6.00 18.71
CA PRO A 198 -4.31 -4.83 19.47
C PRO A 198 -2.78 -4.83 19.67
N ASP A 199 -2.22 -3.65 19.88
CA ASP A 199 -0.77 -3.49 20.09
C ASP A 199 0.09 -4.00 18.90
N THR A 200 -0.44 -3.83 17.69
CA THR A 200 0.25 -4.07 16.44
C THR A 200 0.31 -2.79 15.61
N THR A 201 1.45 -2.50 15.01
CA THR A 201 1.60 -1.39 14.07
C THR A 201 1.63 -1.93 12.64
N PHE A 202 0.79 -1.35 11.77
CA PHE A 202 0.83 -1.62 10.34
C PHE A 202 1.41 -0.42 9.61
N ILE A 203 2.30 -0.67 8.64
CA ILE A 203 2.96 0.37 7.85
C ILE A 203 2.75 0.06 6.38
N LEU A 204 2.22 1.03 5.64
CA LEU A 204 2.14 0.98 4.19
C LEU A 204 3.11 2.03 3.64
N CYS A 205 3.92 1.64 2.66
CA CYS A 205 4.88 2.57 2.06
C CYS A 205 5.15 2.27 0.59
N SER A 206 5.50 3.32 -0.17
CA SER A 206 6.11 3.20 -1.50
C SER A 206 7.59 2.79 -1.41
N ASP A 207 8.20 2.48 -2.55
CA ASP A 207 9.62 2.09 -2.63
C ASP A 207 10.56 3.19 -2.16
N GLY A 208 10.20 4.47 -2.42
CA GLY A 208 10.97 5.63 -2.02
C GLY A 208 11.23 5.72 -0.51
N PHE A 209 10.30 5.28 0.33
CA PHE A 209 10.50 5.25 1.78
C PHE A 209 11.57 4.24 2.21
N ARG A 210 11.58 3.07 1.61
CA ARG A 210 12.38 1.92 2.04
C ARG A 210 13.72 1.75 1.31
N HIS A 211 14.05 2.65 0.37
CA HIS A 211 15.19 2.47 -0.54
C HIS A 211 16.53 2.26 0.19
N VAL A 212 16.75 2.98 1.28
CA VAL A 212 17.97 2.89 2.10
C VAL A 212 17.67 2.70 3.60
N ILE A 213 16.40 2.51 3.97
CA ILE A 213 15.97 2.25 5.34
C ILE A 213 15.88 0.73 5.54
N SER A 214 16.57 0.23 6.55
CA SER A 214 16.53 -1.19 6.88
C SER A 214 15.25 -1.56 7.65
N PRO A 215 14.84 -2.85 7.61
CA PRO A 215 13.75 -3.33 8.45
C PRO A 215 13.99 -3.08 9.95
N ASP A 216 15.24 -3.21 10.42
CA ASP A 216 15.57 -2.95 11.82
C ASP A 216 15.36 -1.49 12.21
N GLU A 217 15.69 -0.53 11.33
CA GLU A 217 15.44 0.89 11.57
C GLU A 217 13.95 1.21 11.61
N ILE A 218 13.14 0.53 10.81
CA ILE A 218 11.67 0.63 10.86
C ILE A 218 11.19 0.05 12.20
N TYR A 219 11.63 -1.13 12.57
CA TYR A 219 11.25 -1.79 13.82
C TYR A 219 11.55 -0.92 15.05
N GLU A 220 12.76 -0.36 15.15
CA GLU A 220 13.19 0.50 16.24
C GLU A 220 12.34 1.77 16.41
N LYS A 221 11.68 2.24 15.34
CA LYS A 221 10.85 3.44 15.35
C LYS A 221 9.35 3.14 15.52
N PHE A 222 8.91 1.94 15.13
CA PHE A 222 7.48 1.65 15.01
C PHE A 222 7.02 0.48 15.90
N ARG A 223 7.81 0.06 16.86
CA ARG A 223 7.35 -0.85 17.92
C ARG A 223 6.15 -0.24 18.64
N PRO A 224 5.05 -1.00 18.82
CA PRO A 224 3.79 -0.47 19.35
C PRO A 224 3.94 0.28 20.69
N GLU A 225 4.81 -0.19 21.57
CA GLU A 225 5.08 0.39 22.89
C GLU A 225 5.70 1.79 22.84
N LEU A 226 6.28 2.20 21.70
CA LEU A 226 6.85 3.54 21.50
C LEU A 226 5.85 4.54 20.93
N LEU A 227 4.72 4.06 20.41
CA LEU A 227 3.75 4.88 19.67
C LEU A 227 2.60 5.35 20.59
N GLU A 228 2.93 6.24 21.51
CA GLU A 228 1.96 6.76 22.50
C GLU A 228 0.81 7.53 21.85
N ASN A 229 1.10 8.25 20.75
CA ASN A 229 0.12 9.08 20.03
C ASN A 229 0.52 9.29 18.57
N GLU A 230 -0.38 9.93 17.79
CA GLU A 230 -0.19 10.19 16.37
C GLU A 230 0.95 11.17 16.09
N ASP A 231 1.25 12.09 16.98
CA ASP A 231 2.34 13.05 16.81
C ASP A 231 3.71 12.35 16.86
N ILE A 232 3.88 11.39 17.78
CA ILE A 232 5.10 10.55 17.83
C ILE A 232 5.21 9.69 16.59
N MET A 233 4.11 9.10 16.12
CA MET A 233 4.09 8.34 14.87
C MET A 233 4.56 9.20 13.70
N LEU A 234 4.01 10.41 13.55
CA LEU A 234 4.38 11.34 12.49
C LEU A 234 5.85 11.76 12.58
N GLN A 235 6.33 12.09 13.77
CA GLN A 235 7.74 12.42 13.99
C GLN A 235 8.67 11.28 13.58
N ASN A 236 8.31 10.04 13.91
CA ASN A 236 9.08 8.86 13.51
C ASN A 236 9.10 8.67 12.00
N ILE A 237 7.95 8.84 11.31
CA ILE A 237 7.89 8.81 9.84
C ILE A 237 8.83 9.88 9.26
N VAL A 238 8.67 11.14 9.66
CA VAL A 238 9.49 12.25 9.15
C VAL A 238 10.97 12.02 9.43
N SER A 239 11.33 11.51 10.60
CA SER A 239 12.74 11.23 10.93
C SER A 239 13.37 10.18 10.00
N LEU A 240 12.61 9.14 9.62
CA LEU A 240 13.10 8.14 8.66
C LEU A 240 13.13 8.69 7.23
N VAL A 241 12.16 9.52 6.83
CA VAL A 241 12.19 10.19 5.52
C VAL A 241 13.41 11.09 5.40
N GLU A 242 13.74 11.89 6.42
CA GLU A 242 14.94 12.73 6.41
C GLU A 242 16.24 11.89 6.45
N LEU A 243 16.26 10.78 7.16
CA LEU A 243 17.38 9.84 7.14
C LEU A 243 17.57 9.25 5.74
N ASN A 244 16.50 8.87 5.06
CA ASN A 244 16.53 8.37 3.70
C ASN A 244 17.09 9.40 2.71
N LYS A 245 16.69 10.67 2.84
CA LYS A 245 17.22 11.77 2.00
C LYS A 245 18.69 12.07 2.23
N SER A 246 19.22 11.75 3.40
CA SER A 246 20.62 12.02 3.78
C SER A 246 21.60 10.95 3.32
N ARG A 247 21.12 9.82 2.83
CA ARG A 247 21.91 8.66 2.34
C ARG A 247 21.88 8.53 0.83
#